data_a618438083eff4ea43312b32f3507fb9
#
_entry.id   a618438083eff4ea43312b32f3507fb9
#
_cell.length_a   1.000
_cell.length_b   1.000
_cell.length_c   1.000
_cell.angle_alpha   90.00
_cell.angle_beta   90.00
_cell.angle_gamma   90.00
#
_symmetry.space_group_name_H-M   'P 1'
#
loop_
_entity.id
_entity.type
_entity.pdbx_description
1 polymer ?
#
loop_
_entity_poly.entity_id
_entity_poly.type
_entity_poly.pdbx_seq_one_letter_code
_entity_poly.pdbx_strand_id
1 'polypeptide(L)'
;MKTKANGPHERYARLVEAAQRLPPVTTAVAHPCDQISIEGVVEAAKLGLIAPVLVGPPARIHDAARQAEAEISSFPLEESAHSHDSAAKAVELVRQGKAEALMKGSLHTDELMSAVVARESGIRTARRISHCFVMDVPGHKDPLIITDAAVNIAPSLADKVDIVQNAIDLGHALGFPEVRVAIMSAMETVNPAVPSTIEAAALCKMAERGQITGGILDGPLALDNAINEEAAAIKHIVSPVAGRANVLVVPDLEAGNMLAKSLSFLAGAAAAGIVLGARVPIILTSRADSVITRRASCAVASLVADARRKSAAAALL
;
A
#
# COMPACT_ATOMS: atom_id res chain seq x y z
N MET A 1 -24.03 -23.61 -7.06
CA MET A 1 -23.12 -23.41 -8.22
C MET A 1 -21.71 -23.32 -7.68
N LYS A 2 -20.83 -24.27 -7.99
CA LYS A 2 -19.39 -24.18 -7.61
C LYS A 2 -18.80 -23.02 -8.42
N THR A 3 -18.47 -21.92 -7.75
CA THR A 3 -17.65 -20.86 -8.35
C THR A 3 -16.36 -21.49 -8.87
N LYS A 4 -16.07 -21.31 -10.16
CA LYS A 4 -14.77 -21.68 -10.74
C LYS A 4 -13.68 -21.09 -9.83
N ALA A 5 -12.81 -21.94 -9.31
CA ALA A 5 -11.63 -21.48 -8.61
C ALA A 5 -10.85 -20.60 -9.59
N ASN A 6 -10.77 -19.32 -9.29
CA ASN A 6 -9.95 -18.38 -10.04
C ASN A 6 -8.50 -18.86 -10.00
N GLY A 7 -7.76 -18.69 -11.09
CA GLY A 7 -6.34 -19.04 -11.14
C GLY A 7 -5.54 -18.30 -10.06
N PRO A 8 -4.34 -18.80 -9.69
CA PRO A 8 -3.51 -18.13 -8.70
C PRO A 8 -3.22 -16.69 -9.18
N HIS A 9 -3.47 -15.71 -8.30
CA HIS A 9 -3.25 -14.27 -8.51
C HIS A 9 -4.10 -13.57 -9.58
N GLU A 10 -5.29 -14.08 -9.90
CA GLU A 10 -6.20 -13.45 -10.87
C GLU A 10 -6.65 -12.03 -10.45
N ARG A 11 -6.72 -11.77 -9.14
CA ARG A 11 -7.09 -10.43 -8.62
C ARG A 11 -6.03 -9.40 -8.96
N TYR A 12 -4.76 -9.78 -8.86
CA TYR A 12 -3.66 -8.91 -9.29
C TYR A 12 -3.66 -8.68 -10.79
N ALA A 13 -4.00 -9.70 -11.60
CA ALA A 13 -4.15 -9.52 -13.03
C ALA A 13 -5.21 -8.45 -13.34
N ARG A 14 -6.35 -8.48 -12.65
CA ARG A 14 -7.39 -7.44 -12.80
C ARG A 14 -6.94 -6.05 -12.37
N LEU A 15 -6.17 -5.93 -11.28
CA LEU A 15 -5.60 -4.63 -10.87
C LEU A 15 -4.61 -4.09 -11.90
N VAL A 16 -3.75 -4.95 -12.45
CA VAL A 16 -2.83 -4.58 -13.52
C VAL A 16 -3.59 -4.16 -14.77
N GLU A 17 -4.58 -4.92 -15.23
CA GLU A 17 -5.44 -4.56 -16.36
C GLU A 17 -6.17 -3.23 -16.16
N ALA A 18 -6.69 -2.98 -14.95
CA ALA A 18 -7.33 -1.71 -14.63
C ALA A 18 -6.35 -0.54 -14.72
N ALA A 19 -5.14 -0.71 -14.18
CA ALA A 19 -4.09 0.30 -14.21
C ALA A 19 -3.57 0.56 -15.63
N GLN A 20 -3.47 -0.47 -16.48
CA GLN A 20 -3.04 -0.34 -17.89
C GLN A 20 -3.98 0.49 -18.76
N ARG A 21 -5.21 0.70 -18.33
CA ARG A 21 -6.19 1.60 -19.02
C ARG A 21 -5.98 3.06 -18.68
N LEU A 22 -5.10 3.35 -17.74
CA LEU A 22 -4.78 4.71 -17.28
C LEU A 22 -3.51 5.23 -17.94
N PRO A 23 -3.29 6.53 -18.04
CA PRO A 23 -2.00 7.08 -18.41
C PRO A 23 -0.91 6.63 -17.43
N PRO A 24 0.30 6.26 -17.92
CA PRO A 24 1.42 5.90 -17.05
C PRO A 24 1.70 6.98 -16.01
N VAL A 25 1.98 6.57 -14.79
CA VAL A 25 2.26 7.50 -13.67
C VAL A 25 3.74 7.88 -13.68
N THR A 26 4.05 9.17 -13.77
CA THR A 26 5.43 9.64 -13.66
C THR A 26 5.96 9.31 -12.27
N THR A 27 6.97 8.43 -12.23
CA THR A 27 7.47 7.84 -10.98
C THR A 27 8.95 8.14 -10.80
N ALA A 28 9.30 8.87 -9.72
CA ALA A 28 10.70 9.04 -9.33
C ALA A 28 11.21 7.76 -8.65
N VAL A 29 12.20 7.11 -9.26
CA VAL A 29 12.77 5.86 -8.76
C VAL A 29 14.08 6.16 -8.04
N ALA A 30 14.06 6.07 -6.71
CA ALA A 30 15.20 6.41 -5.87
C ALA A 30 16.24 5.28 -5.84
N HIS A 31 17.44 5.55 -6.36
CA HIS A 31 18.61 4.69 -6.31
C HIS A 31 18.43 3.27 -6.87
N PRO A 32 17.98 3.10 -8.14
CA PRO A 32 17.83 1.77 -8.74
C PRO A 32 19.19 1.22 -9.21
N CYS A 33 20.06 0.88 -8.26
CA CYS A 33 21.47 0.53 -8.49
C CYS A 33 21.77 -0.96 -8.29
N ASP A 34 20.77 -1.81 -8.48
CA ASP A 34 20.91 -3.27 -8.59
C ASP A 34 20.01 -3.83 -9.69
N GLN A 35 20.35 -5.04 -10.16
CA GLN A 35 19.64 -5.75 -11.23
C GLN A 35 18.14 -5.82 -10.96
N ILE A 36 17.75 -6.24 -9.76
CA ILE A 36 16.36 -6.48 -9.36
C ILE A 36 15.51 -5.22 -9.44
N SER A 37 16.08 -4.07 -9.01
CA SER A 37 15.37 -2.78 -9.06
C SER A 37 15.14 -2.35 -10.51
N ILE A 38 16.16 -2.48 -11.37
CA ILE A 38 16.06 -2.12 -12.80
C ILE A 38 15.06 -3.01 -13.53
N GLU A 39 15.10 -4.33 -13.31
CA GLU A 39 14.14 -5.27 -13.91
C GLU A 39 12.69 -4.88 -13.56
N GLY A 40 12.44 -4.59 -12.27
CA GLY A 40 11.11 -4.18 -11.81
C GLY A 40 10.62 -2.87 -12.44
N VAL A 41 11.52 -1.89 -12.59
CA VAL A 41 11.21 -0.59 -13.22
C VAL A 41 10.91 -0.75 -14.70
N VAL A 42 11.80 -1.46 -15.44
CA VAL A 42 11.65 -1.66 -16.88
C VAL A 42 10.38 -2.46 -17.19
N GLU A 43 10.08 -3.46 -16.40
CA GLU A 43 8.87 -4.26 -16.55
C GLU A 43 7.60 -3.43 -16.31
N ALA A 44 7.56 -2.64 -15.24
CA ALA A 44 6.42 -1.77 -14.95
C ALA A 44 6.23 -0.70 -16.07
N ALA A 45 7.32 -0.17 -16.61
CA ALA A 45 7.28 0.76 -17.73
C ALA A 45 6.78 0.09 -19.02
N LYS A 46 7.27 -1.11 -19.36
CA LYS A 46 6.78 -1.89 -20.51
C LYS A 46 5.29 -2.21 -20.44
N LEU A 47 4.78 -2.43 -19.24
CA LEU A 47 3.34 -2.64 -19.00
C LEU A 47 2.52 -1.34 -19.03
N GLY A 48 3.15 -0.17 -19.20
CA GLY A 48 2.47 1.12 -19.19
C GLY A 48 1.95 1.56 -17.83
N LEU A 49 2.43 0.97 -16.73
CA LEU A 49 2.00 1.31 -15.37
C LEU A 49 2.68 2.59 -14.87
N ILE A 50 3.96 2.78 -15.19
CA ILE A 50 4.76 3.94 -14.78
C ILE A 50 5.55 4.53 -15.95
N ALA A 51 5.83 5.83 -15.87
CA ALA A 51 6.83 6.54 -16.64
C ALA A 51 8.00 6.87 -15.69
N PRO A 52 9.07 6.06 -15.66
CA PRO A 52 10.11 6.20 -14.64
C PRO A 52 11.04 7.38 -14.93
N VAL A 53 11.45 8.06 -13.85
CA VAL A 53 12.60 8.97 -13.80
C VAL A 53 13.61 8.33 -12.86
N LEU A 54 14.74 7.88 -13.38
CA LEU A 54 15.76 7.19 -12.59
C LEU A 54 16.59 8.23 -11.81
N VAL A 55 16.76 8.04 -10.52
CA VAL A 55 17.52 8.97 -9.67
C VAL A 55 18.65 8.22 -8.99
N GLY A 56 19.91 8.49 -9.37
CA GLY A 56 21.05 7.77 -8.79
C GLY A 56 22.38 8.06 -9.48
N PRO A 57 23.46 7.44 -9.01
CA PRO A 57 24.76 7.52 -9.68
C PRO A 57 24.71 6.87 -11.06
N PRO A 58 24.95 7.62 -12.16
CA PRO A 58 24.76 7.11 -13.54
C PRO A 58 25.51 5.82 -13.81
N ALA A 59 26.79 5.74 -13.41
CA ALA A 59 27.60 4.55 -13.63
C ALA A 59 27.00 3.30 -12.99
N ARG A 60 26.49 3.41 -11.75
CA ARG A 60 25.87 2.28 -11.04
C ARG A 60 24.53 1.87 -11.65
N ILE A 61 23.73 2.84 -12.12
CA ILE A 61 22.46 2.56 -12.80
C ILE A 61 22.74 1.83 -14.13
N HIS A 62 23.71 2.31 -14.92
CA HIS A 62 24.08 1.63 -16.16
C HIS A 62 24.68 0.24 -15.93
N ASP A 63 25.46 0.04 -14.85
CA ASP A 63 25.97 -1.27 -14.48
C ASP A 63 24.82 -2.23 -14.12
N ALA A 64 23.86 -1.77 -13.32
CA ALA A 64 22.67 -2.54 -12.98
C ALA A 64 21.82 -2.86 -14.22
N ALA A 65 21.68 -1.93 -15.14
CA ALA A 65 20.98 -2.16 -16.42
C ALA A 65 21.67 -3.22 -17.30
N ARG A 66 23.01 -3.19 -17.37
CA ARG A 66 23.77 -4.25 -18.08
C ARG A 66 23.58 -5.62 -17.44
N GLN A 67 23.60 -5.70 -16.09
CA GLN A 67 23.35 -6.95 -15.38
C GLN A 67 21.92 -7.47 -15.59
N ALA A 68 20.95 -6.57 -15.73
CA ALA A 68 19.56 -6.89 -16.00
C ALA A 68 19.26 -7.15 -17.48
N GLU A 69 20.24 -7.00 -18.38
CA GLU A 69 20.05 -7.01 -19.84
C GLU A 69 18.89 -6.08 -20.28
N ALA A 70 18.76 -4.94 -19.61
CA ALA A 70 17.64 -4.03 -19.74
C ALA A 70 18.03 -2.73 -20.47
N GLU A 71 17.19 -2.30 -21.41
CA GLU A 71 17.34 -1.03 -22.11
C GLU A 71 16.68 0.09 -21.30
N ILE A 72 17.47 1.11 -20.94
CA ILE A 72 17.04 2.25 -20.13
C ILE A 72 17.32 3.61 -20.78
N SER A 73 17.83 3.65 -22.01
CA SER A 73 18.22 4.90 -22.69
C SER A 73 17.07 5.88 -22.91
N SER A 74 15.83 5.38 -22.95
CA SER A 74 14.63 6.21 -23.06
C SER A 74 14.17 6.82 -21.74
N PHE A 75 14.73 6.41 -20.61
CA PHE A 75 14.31 6.91 -19.28
C PHE A 75 15.13 8.14 -18.88
N PRO A 76 14.47 9.23 -18.47
CA PRO A 76 15.18 10.36 -17.86
C PRO A 76 16.00 9.90 -16.65
N LEU A 77 17.22 10.41 -16.52
CA LEU A 77 18.14 10.13 -15.43
C LEU A 77 18.52 11.43 -14.73
N GLU A 78 18.23 11.50 -13.42
CA GLU A 78 18.67 12.55 -12.52
C GLU A 78 19.88 12.07 -11.74
N GLU A 79 21.03 12.69 -11.95
CA GLU A 79 22.28 12.28 -11.33
C GLU A 79 22.29 12.56 -9.83
N SER A 80 22.77 11.63 -9.01
CA SER A 80 23.01 11.79 -7.59
C SER A 80 24.28 11.07 -7.14
N ALA A 81 24.89 11.52 -6.05
CA ALA A 81 26.19 11.02 -5.60
C ALA A 81 26.10 9.66 -4.85
N HIS A 82 25.05 9.46 -4.05
CA HIS A 82 24.86 8.30 -3.18
C HIS A 82 23.38 8.11 -2.83
N SER A 83 23.03 7.07 -2.06
CA SER A 83 21.64 6.68 -1.77
C SER A 83 20.82 7.77 -1.08
N HIS A 84 21.38 8.46 -0.09
CA HIS A 84 20.69 9.57 0.59
C HIS A 84 20.43 10.76 -0.34
N ASP A 85 21.39 11.10 -1.22
CA ASP A 85 21.21 12.14 -2.25
C ASP A 85 20.17 11.71 -3.28
N SER A 86 20.17 10.42 -3.67
CA SER A 86 19.12 9.87 -4.55
C SER A 86 17.73 10.00 -3.92
N ALA A 87 17.59 9.67 -2.63
CA ALA A 87 16.32 9.81 -1.92
C ALA A 87 15.85 11.28 -1.85
N ALA A 88 16.77 12.20 -1.53
CA ALA A 88 16.46 13.63 -1.45
C ALA A 88 16.03 14.20 -2.82
N LYS A 89 16.75 13.88 -3.91
CA LYS A 89 16.42 14.33 -5.26
C LYS A 89 15.13 13.71 -5.77
N ALA A 90 14.87 12.43 -5.50
CA ALA A 90 13.60 11.80 -5.86
C ALA A 90 12.41 12.47 -5.15
N VAL A 91 12.55 12.80 -3.87
CA VAL A 91 11.55 13.56 -3.11
C VAL A 91 11.38 14.98 -3.67
N GLU A 92 12.47 15.62 -4.09
CA GLU A 92 12.42 16.97 -4.69
C GLU A 92 11.66 16.97 -6.04
N LEU A 93 11.83 15.94 -6.88
CA LEU A 93 11.03 15.78 -8.10
C LEU A 93 9.52 15.75 -7.81
N VAL A 94 9.12 15.06 -6.73
CA VAL A 94 7.72 15.05 -6.27
C VAL A 94 7.29 16.45 -5.80
N ARG A 95 8.12 17.15 -5.03
CA ARG A 95 7.82 18.52 -4.56
C ARG A 95 7.61 19.50 -5.69
N GLN A 96 8.39 19.35 -6.76
CA GLN A 96 8.29 20.18 -7.98
C GLN A 96 7.12 19.79 -8.87
N GLY A 97 6.33 18.76 -8.53
CA GLY A 97 5.24 18.26 -9.38
C GLY A 97 5.71 17.52 -10.63
N LYS A 98 7.00 17.16 -10.69
CA LYS A 98 7.59 16.39 -11.81
C LYS A 98 7.40 14.88 -11.68
N ALA A 99 6.99 14.39 -10.51
CA ALA A 99 6.65 13.00 -10.26
C ALA A 99 5.39 12.89 -9.42
N GLU A 100 4.53 11.94 -9.76
CA GLU A 100 3.24 11.66 -9.13
C GLU A 100 3.25 10.38 -8.27
N ALA A 101 4.36 9.66 -8.30
CA ALA A 101 4.65 8.54 -7.41
C ALA A 101 6.15 8.50 -7.09
N LEU A 102 6.49 7.89 -5.96
CA LEU A 102 7.86 7.61 -5.55
C LEU A 102 8.05 6.11 -5.49
N MET A 103 9.19 5.60 -5.96
CA MET A 103 9.51 4.17 -5.91
C MET A 103 10.87 3.95 -5.26
N LYS A 104 10.92 3.01 -4.32
CA LYS A 104 12.16 2.58 -3.69
C LYS A 104 12.94 1.66 -4.64
N GLY A 105 14.18 2.01 -4.92
CA GLY A 105 15.15 1.13 -5.59
C GLY A 105 15.94 0.27 -4.59
N SER A 106 17.25 0.23 -4.72
CA SER A 106 18.13 -0.62 -3.92
C SER A 106 18.56 -0.03 -2.56
N LEU A 107 18.22 1.23 -2.27
CA LEU A 107 18.50 1.86 -0.97
C LEU A 107 17.67 1.25 0.17
N HIS A 108 18.07 1.51 1.42
CA HIS A 108 17.29 1.08 2.58
C HIS A 108 15.98 1.87 2.73
N THR A 109 14.97 1.24 3.34
CA THR A 109 13.64 1.87 3.51
C THR A 109 13.72 3.11 4.41
N ASP A 110 14.53 3.07 5.47
CA ASP A 110 14.74 4.17 6.38
C ASP A 110 15.42 5.39 5.72
N GLU A 111 16.36 5.19 4.77
CA GLU A 111 16.95 6.27 3.98
C GLU A 111 15.88 7.01 3.16
N LEU A 112 15.04 6.27 2.43
CA LEU A 112 13.97 6.87 1.65
C LEU A 112 12.93 7.56 2.54
N MET A 113 12.48 6.87 3.59
CA MET A 113 11.46 7.40 4.49
C MET A 113 11.96 8.62 5.26
N SER A 114 13.23 8.68 5.62
CA SER A 114 13.84 9.88 6.24
C SER A 114 13.73 11.11 5.33
N ALA A 115 13.98 10.97 4.03
CA ALA A 115 13.79 12.04 3.06
C ALA A 115 12.30 12.42 2.90
N VAL A 116 11.41 11.43 2.86
CA VAL A 116 9.96 11.62 2.75
C VAL A 116 9.40 12.42 3.92
N VAL A 117 9.81 12.10 5.16
CA VAL A 117 9.28 12.73 6.38
C VAL A 117 10.06 13.97 6.81
N ALA A 118 11.11 14.36 6.12
CA ALA A 118 11.89 15.54 6.44
C ALA A 118 10.97 16.78 6.57
N ARG A 119 11.22 17.61 7.59
CA ARG A 119 10.30 18.68 7.99
C ARG A 119 10.18 19.77 6.92
N GLU A 120 11.29 20.17 6.32
CA GLU A 120 11.34 21.27 5.36
C GLU A 120 11.39 20.80 3.90
N SER A 121 12.09 19.70 3.65
CA SER A 121 12.35 19.15 2.29
C SER A 121 11.53 17.93 1.93
N GLY A 122 10.72 17.41 2.85
CA GLY A 122 9.91 16.21 2.62
C GLY A 122 8.59 16.46 1.91
N ILE A 123 7.81 15.40 1.79
CA ILE A 123 6.50 15.40 1.12
C ILE A 123 5.37 14.98 2.06
N ARG A 124 5.51 15.30 3.35
CA ARG A 124 4.46 15.08 4.36
C ARG A 124 3.20 15.89 4.04
N THR A 125 2.08 15.36 4.45
CA THR A 125 0.81 16.07 4.54
C THR A 125 0.38 16.23 6.00
N ALA A 126 -0.83 16.69 6.25
CA ALA A 126 -1.40 16.68 7.60
C ALA A 126 -1.70 15.26 8.11
N ARG A 127 -1.84 14.27 7.20
CA ARG A 127 -2.12 12.87 7.55
C ARG A 127 -0.87 12.11 7.98
N ARG A 128 -1.05 11.19 8.90
CA ARG A 128 -0.02 10.21 9.25
C ARG A 128 0.32 9.33 8.05
N ILE A 129 1.62 9.14 7.81
CA ILE A 129 2.09 8.19 6.81
C ILE A 129 1.87 6.77 7.34
N SER A 130 1.30 5.90 6.51
CA SER A 130 1.02 4.50 6.85
C SER A 130 1.28 3.57 5.67
N HIS A 131 1.52 2.30 5.97
CA HIS A 131 1.75 1.26 4.98
C HIS A 131 0.53 0.35 4.86
N CYS A 132 0.14 0.02 3.63
CA CYS A 132 -0.86 -0.98 3.34
C CYS A 132 -0.25 -2.12 2.51
N PHE A 133 -0.51 -3.37 2.93
CA PHE A 133 -0.41 -4.50 2.03
C PHE A 133 -1.76 -4.74 1.36
N VAL A 134 -1.78 -4.83 0.04
CA VAL A 134 -2.90 -5.36 -0.73
C VAL A 134 -2.57 -6.82 -0.99
N MET A 135 -3.33 -7.73 -0.39
CA MET A 135 -3.06 -9.16 -0.42
C MET A 135 -3.98 -9.87 -1.41
N ASP A 136 -3.42 -10.67 -2.31
CA ASP A 136 -4.17 -11.65 -3.10
C ASP A 136 -4.03 -13.02 -2.44
N VAL A 137 -5.00 -13.37 -1.57
CA VAL A 137 -4.98 -14.61 -0.80
C VAL A 137 -5.72 -15.70 -1.57
N PRO A 138 -5.08 -16.83 -1.92
CA PRO A 138 -5.76 -17.96 -2.57
C PRO A 138 -6.99 -18.41 -1.78
N GLY A 139 -8.12 -18.60 -2.47
CA GLY A 139 -9.38 -19.02 -1.82
C GLY A 139 -10.19 -17.89 -1.18
N HIS A 140 -9.63 -16.72 -0.96
CA HIS A 140 -10.40 -15.54 -0.51
C HIS A 140 -11.06 -14.86 -1.71
N LYS A 141 -12.25 -14.27 -1.54
CA LYS A 141 -13.05 -13.74 -2.65
C LYS A 141 -12.47 -12.46 -3.24
N ASP A 142 -12.09 -11.51 -2.41
CA ASP A 142 -11.65 -10.17 -2.78
C ASP A 142 -10.20 -9.90 -2.31
N PRO A 143 -9.48 -8.91 -2.86
CA PRO A 143 -8.23 -8.47 -2.29
C PRO A 143 -8.43 -8.00 -0.86
N LEU A 144 -7.47 -8.29 0.02
CA LEU A 144 -7.51 -7.93 1.43
C LEU A 144 -6.46 -6.88 1.73
N ILE A 145 -6.86 -5.73 2.26
CA ILE A 145 -5.93 -4.69 2.71
C ILE A 145 -5.57 -4.94 4.18
N ILE A 146 -4.27 -4.98 4.50
CA ILE A 146 -3.75 -5.09 5.88
C ILE A 146 -2.93 -3.85 6.20
N THR A 147 -3.23 -3.15 7.29
CA THR A 147 -2.59 -1.89 7.71
C THR A 147 -2.57 -1.70 9.24
N ASP A 148 -1.59 -1.03 9.87
CA ASP A 148 -0.27 -0.73 9.33
C ASP A 148 0.67 -1.90 9.66
N ALA A 149 1.44 -2.31 8.67
CA ALA A 149 2.25 -3.52 8.83
C ALA A 149 3.76 -3.28 8.59
N ALA A 150 4.20 -2.01 8.43
CA ALA A 150 5.60 -1.72 8.10
C ALA A 150 6.13 -0.33 8.52
N VAL A 151 5.29 0.61 8.95
CA VAL A 151 5.73 2.00 9.24
C VAL A 151 5.50 2.39 10.69
N ASN A 152 4.29 2.23 11.21
CA ASN A 152 3.95 2.67 12.56
C ASN A 152 4.08 1.52 13.56
N ILE A 153 5.11 1.57 14.44
CA ILE A 153 5.44 0.48 15.38
C ILE A 153 4.28 0.23 16.35
N ALA A 154 3.91 1.25 17.12
CA ALA A 154 2.81 1.21 18.09
C ALA A 154 1.98 2.49 17.92
N PRO A 155 1.09 2.54 16.91
CA PRO A 155 0.32 3.74 16.62
C PRO A 155 -0.68 4.05 17.74
N SER A 156 -0.75 5.32 18.14
CA SER A 156 -1.78 5.81 19.06
C SER A 156 -3.16 5.78 18.41
N LEU A 157 -4.22 5.95 19.21
CA LEU A 157 -5.59 6.10 18.69
C LEU A 157 -5.69 7.23 17.64
N ALA A 158 -5.01 8.36 17.88
CA ALA A 158 -4.98 9.47 16.92
C ALA A 158 -4.28 9.10 15.62
N ASP A 159 -3.16 8.38 15.68
CA ASP A 159 -2.47 7.88 14.47
C ASP A 159 -3.35 6.89 13.70
N LYS A 160 -4.12 6.04 14.41
CA LYS A 160 -5.01 5.04 13.81
C LYS A 160 -6.17 5.67 13.03
N VAL A 161 -6.64 6.86 13.37
CA VAL A 161 -7.65 7.58 12.57
C VAL A 161 -7.14 7.78 11.15
N ASP A 162 -5.93 8.30 11.00
CA ASP A 162 -5.33 8.54 9.68
C ASP A 162 -4.98 7.23 8.95
N ILE A 163 -4.49 6.22 9.68
CA ILE A 163 -4.18 4.89 9.13
C ILE A 163 -5.45 4.27 8.52
N VAL A 164 -6.56 4.32 9.25
CA VAL A 164 -7.88 3.83 8.78
C VAL A 164 -8.32 4.60 7.55
N GLN A 165 -8.25 5.94 7.59
CA GLN A 165 -8.68 6.78 6.47
C GLN A 165 -7.82 6.53 5.22
N ASN A 166 -6.50 6.37 5.35
CA ASN A 166 -5.63 6.01 4.24
C ASN A 166 -6.02 4.67 3.60
N ALA A 167 -6.38 3.67 4.42
CA ALA A 167 -6.81 2.37 3.93
C ALA A 167 -8.19 2.42 3.24
N ILE A 168 -9.10 3.25 3.74
CA ILE A 168 -10.41 3.49 3.09
C ILE A 168 -10.21 4.15 1.73
N ASP A 169 -9.40 5.20 1.65
CA ASP A 169 -9.10 5.89 0.39
C ASP A 169 -8.43 4.93 -0.62
N LEU A 170 -7.57 4.02 -0.13
CA LEU A 170 -7.00 2.95 -0.96
C LEU A 170 -8.09 2.00 -1.48
N GLY A 171 -8.99 1.54 -0.63
CA GLY A 171 -10.10 0.67 -1.05
C GLY A 171 -10.93 1.29 -2.17
N HIS A 172 -11.24 2.58 -2.07
CA HIS A 172 -11.94 3.31 -3.14
C HIS A 172 -11.09 3.41 -4.42
N ALA A 173 -9.78 3.70 -4.30
CA ALA A 173 -8.89 3.76 -5.45
C ALA A 173 -8.77 2.41 -6.17
N LEU A 174 -8.86 1.29 -5.45
CA LEU A 174 -8.89 -0.07 -5.99
C LEU A 174 -10.26 -0.48 -6.55
N GLY A 175 -11.27 0.39 -6.43
CA GLY A 175 -12.62 0.15 -6.95
C GLY A 175 -13.47 -0.79 -6.08
N PHE A 176 -13.21 -0.88 -4.77
CA PHE A 176 -14.08 -1.63 -3.88
C PHE A 176 -15.47 -0.99 -3.86
N PRO A 177 -16.55 -1.75 -4.13
CA PRO A 177 -17.90 -1.19 -4.14
C PRO A 177 -18.34 -0.71 -2.75
N GLU A 178 -17.80 -1.33 -1.71
CA GLU A 178 -17.99 -0.98 -0.31
C GLU A 178 -16.72 -1.31 0.48
N VAL A 179 -16.22 -0.35 1.23
CA VAL A 179 -15.02 -0.52 2.07
C VAL A 179 -15.47 -0.91 3.48
N ARG A 180 -15.26 -2.19 3.83
CA ARG A 180 -15.59 -2.77 5.13
C ARG A 180 -14.33 -2.97 5.94
N VAL A 181 -14.22 -2.20 7.02
CA VAL A 181 -13.02 -2.11 7.84
C VAL A 181 -13.23 -2.85 9.16
N ALA A 182 -12.50 -3.94 9.35
CA ALA A 182 -12.40 -4.60 10.65
C ALA A 182 -11.27 -3.99 11.47
N ILE A 183 -11.60 -3.45 12.65
CA ILE A 183 -10.59 -3.04 13.62
C ILE A 183 -10.24 -4.24 14.48
N MET A 184 -9.01 -4.75 14.26
CA MET A 184 -8.58 -6.05 14.73
C MET A 184 -8.19 -6.04 16.21
N SER A 185 -8.55 -7.12 16.90
CA SER A 185 -8.09 -7.45 18.23
C SER A 185 -8.02 -8.98 18.40
N ALA A 186 -7.63 -9.44 19.57
CA ALA A 186 -7.63 -10.88 19.91
C ALA A 186 -9.03 -11.42 20.25
N MET A 187 -10.00 -10.55 20.46
CA MET A 187 -11.38 -10.88 20.86
C MET A 187 -12.38 -9.85 20.32
N GLU A 188 -13.66 -10.21 20.35
CA GLU A 188 -14.78 -9.40 19.85
C GLU A 188 -15.52 -8.59 20.92
N THR A 189 -15.11 -8.70 22.18
CA THR A 189 -15.69 -7.96 23.30
C THR A 189 -14.74 -6.88 23.82
N VAL A 190 -15.29 -5.73 24.21
CA VAL A 190 -14.49 -4.65 24.81
C VAL A 190 -14.00 -5.08 26.19
N ASN A 191 -12.69 -5.18 26.36
CA ASN A 191 -12.05 -5.57 27.61
C ASN A 191 -10.96 -4.54 27.97
N PRO A 192 -11.09 -3.84 29.13
CA PRO A 192 -10.09 -2.86 29.57
C PRO A 192 -8.66 -3.40 29.72
N ALA A 193 -8.49 -4.70 29.94
CA ALA A 193 -7.18 -5.35 30.02
C ALA A 193 -6.52 -5.53 28.63
N VAL A 194 -7.27 -5.35 27.54
CA VAL A 194 -6.80 -5.46 26.16
C VAL A 194 -7.01 -4.13 25.44
N PRO A 195 -6.02 -3.22 25.44
CA PRO A 195 -6.18 -1.85 24.93
C PRO A 195 -6.70 -1.75 23.50
N SER A 196 -6.33 -2.68 22.60
CA SER A 196 -6.80 -2.71 21.22
C SER A 196 -8.32 -2.84 21.09
N THR A 197 -9.01 -3.44 22.07
CA THR A 197 -10.48 -3.54 22.07
C THR A 197 -11.14 -2.18 22.35
N ILE A 198 -10.53 -1.38 23.22
CA ILE A 198 -11.00 -0.02 23.55
C ILE A 198 -10.78 0.90 22.35
N GLU A 199 -9.60 0.84 21.73
CA GLU A 199 -9.29 1.62 20.54
C GLU A 199 -10.23 1.27 19.38
N ALA A 200 -10.54 -0.02 19.19
CA ALA A 200 -11.50 -0.46 18.19
C ALA A 200 -12.88 0.17 18.39
N ALA A 201 -13.42 0.11 19.61
CA ALA A 201 -14.69 0.72 19.93
C ALA A 201 -14.68 2.24 19.72
N ALA A 202 -13.57 2.91 20.07
CA ALA A 202 -13.40 4.35 19.85
C ALA A 202 -13.38 4.70 18.35
N LEU A 203 -12.63 3.96 17.52
CA LEU A 203 -12.55 4.18 16.07
C LEU A 203 -13.91 3.96 15.39
N CYS A 204 -14.66 2.93 15.78
CA CYS A 204 -16.03 2.71 15.30
C CYS A 204 -16.94 3.90 15.64
N LYS A 205 -16.86 4.41 16.88
CA LYS A 205 -17.63 5.59 17.30
C LYS A 205 -17.19 6.85 16.52
N MET A 206 -15.90 7.02 16.24
CA MET A 206 -15.40 8.13 15.42
C MET A 206 -15.95 8.07 13.98
N ALA A 207 -16.08 6.88 13.40
CA ALA A 207 -16.72 6.71 12.10
C ALA A 207 -18.20 7.06 12.11
N GLU A 208 -18.96 6.61 13.12
CA GLU A 208 -20.37 6.99 13.31
C GLU A 208 -20.56 8.51 13.45
N ARG A 209 -19.56 9.22 13.95
CA ARG A 209 -19.57 10.70 14.14
C ARG A 209 -18.99 11.46 12.94
N GLY A 210 -18.60 10.78 11.86
CA GLY A 210 -18.05 11.40 10.66
C GLY A 210 -16.61 11.90 10.79
N GLN A 211 -15.87 11.47 11.82
CA GLN A 211 -14.43 11.75 11.96
C GLN A 211 -13.58 10.85 11.03
N ILE A 212 -14.10 9.68 10.68
CA ILE A 212 -13.60 8.76 9.65
C ILE A 212 -14.75 8.58 8.66
N THR A 213 -14.48 8.68 7.36
CA THR A 213 -15.52 8.71 6.34
C THR A 213 -15.23 7.77 5.19
N GLY A 214 -16.27 7.37 4.43
CA GLY A 214 -16.11 6.58 3.21
C GLY A 214 -16.00 5.06 3.43
N GLY A 215 -16.06 4.57 4.66
CA GLY A 215 -16.05 3.15 4.99
C GLY A 215 -17.01 2.79 6.10
N ILE A 216 -17.33 1.52 6.21
CA ILE A 216 -18.10 0.95 7.33
C ILE A 216 -17.10 0.27 8.26
N LEU A 217 -17.06 0.72 9.52
CA LEU A 217 -16.16 0.18 10.52
C LEU A 217 -16.90 -0.70 11.52
N ASP A 218 -16.28 -1.78 11.94
CA ASP A 218 -16.68 -2.54 13.11
C ASP A 218 -15.45 -3.14 13.82
N GLY A 219 -15.61 -3.33 15.13
CA GLY A 219 -14.57 -3.88 16.00
C GLY A 219 -14.88 -3.62 17.48
N PRO A 220 -14.18 -4.34 18.37
CA PRO A 220 -13.08 -5.24 18.07
C PRO A 220 -13.53 -6.53 17.37
N LEU A 221 -12.74 -7.03 16.43
CA LEU A 221 -12.97 -8.31 15.76
C LEU A 221 -11.68 -9.16 15.77
N ALA A 222 -11.82 -10.45 16.05
CA ALA A 222 -10.74 -11.41 15.82
C ALA A 222 -10.67 -11.82 14.34
N LEU A 223 -9.55 -12.35 13.88
CA LEU A 223 -9.31 -12.61 12.46
C LEU A 223 -10.38 -13.53 11.85
N ASP A 224 -10.71 -14.61 12.53
CA ASP A 224 -11.68 -15.59 12.07
C ASP A 224 -13.05 -14.96 11.79
N ASN A 225 -13.56 -14.18 12.72
CA ASN A 225 -14.87 -13.56 12.58
C ASN A 225 -14.85 -12.26 11.74
N ALA A 226 -13.68 -11.68 11.47
CA ALA A 226 -13.57 -10.57 10.54
C ALA A 226 -13.74 -11.00 9.06
N ILE A 227 -13.21 -12.20 8.71
CA ILE A 227 -13.09 -12.65 7.31
C ILE A 227 -13.93 -13.88 6.96
N ASN A 228 -14.59 -14.51 7.93
CA ASN A 228 -15.37 -15.73 7.74
C ASN A 228 -16.79 -15.57 8.31
N GLU A 229 -17.80 -15.62 7.42
CA GLU A 229 -19.21 -15.44 7.79
C GLU A 229 -19.71 -16.53 8.76
N GLU A 230 -19.25 -17.78 8.61
CA GLU A 230 -19.65 -18.89 9.48
C GLU A 230 -19.09 -18.68 10.89
N ALA A 231 -17.83 -18.26 11.02
CA ALA A 231 -17.21 -17.95 12.31
C ALA A 231 -17.94 -16.79 13.02
N ALA A 232 -18.31 -15.75 12.28
CA ALA A 232 -19.09 -14.62 12.81
C ALA A 232 -20.48 -15.09 13.28
N ALA A 233 -21.15 -15.96 12.51
CA ALA A 233 -22.47 -16.50 12.84
C ALA A 233 -22.45 -17.40 14.09
N ILE A 234 -21.45 -18.26 14.24
CA ILE A 234 -21.26 -19.13 15.43
C ILE A 234 -21.11 -18.28 16.71
N LYS A 235 -20.42 -17.14 16.60
CA LYS A 235 -20.24 -16.20 17.73
C LYS A 235 -21.40 -15.21 17.88
N HIS A 236 -22.48 -15.35 17.09
CA HIS A 236 -23.65 -14.48 17.10
C HIS A 236 -23.34 -12.98 16.91
N ILE A 237 -22.31 -12.67 16.10
CA ILE A 237 -21.90 -11.30 15.81
C ILE A 237 -22.82 -10.73 14.72
N VAL A 238 -23.62 -9.74 15.07
CA VAL A 238 -24.47 -9.00 14.12
C VAL A 238 -23.74 -7.74 13.69
N SER A 239 -23.19 -7.76 12.48
CA SER A 239 -22.32 -6.68 11.99
C SER A 239 -22.38 -6.59 10.47
N PRO A 240 -22.32 -5.40 9.86
CA PRO A 240 -22.18 -5.25 8.42
C PRO A 240 -20.75 -5.58 7.92
N VAL A 241 -19.78 -5.73 8.82
CA VAL A 241 -18.36 -5.97 8.53
C VAL A 241 -17.93 -7.40 8.83
N ALA A 242 -18.39 -7.98 9.95
CA ALA A 242 -17.98 -9.32 10.37
C ALA A 242 -18.25 -10.37 9.28
N GLY A 243 -17.25 -11.18 9.00
CA GLY A 243 -17.25 -12.19 7.93
C GLY A 243 -16.99 -11.64 6.52
N ARG A 244 -16.98 -10.32 6.34
CA ARG A 244 -16.96 -9.65 5.01
C ARG A 244 -15.95 -8.51 4.93
N ALA A 245 -15.05 -8.40 5.90
CA ALA A 245 -14.04 -7.35 5.92
C ALA A 245 -13.12 -7.47 4.69
N ASN A 246 -12.84 -6.34 4.05
CA ASN A 246 -11.84 -6.21 3.00
C ASN A 246 -10.67 -5.31 3.41
N VAL A 247 -10.76 -4.67 4.59
CA VAL A 247 -9.68 -3.94 5.22
C VAL A 247 -9.53 -4.44 6.66
N LEU A 248 -8.32 -4.84 7.03
CA LEU A 248 -7.93 -5.27 8.37
C LEU A 248 -6.97 -4.23 8.97
N VAL A 249 -7.42 -3.52 10.00
CA VAL A 249 -6.59 -2.58 10.76
C VAL A 249 -6.07 -3.29 12.00
N VAL A 250 -4.79 -3.60 12.00
CA VAL A 250 -4.14 -4.35 13.08
C VAL A 250 -3.77 -3.46 14.27
N PRO A 251 -3.61 -4.01 15.48
CA PRO A 251 -3.30 -3.22 16.66
C PRO A 251 -1.93 -2.53 16.60
N ASP A 252 -0.92 -3.17 16.01
CA ASP A 252 0.45 -2.72 15.93
C ASP A 252 1.19 -3.32 14.72
N LEU A 253 2.42 -2.87 14.50
CA LEU A 253 3.28 -3.31 13.40
C LEU A 253 3.57 -4.80 13.46
N GLU A 254 3.83 -5.34 14.65
CA GLU A 254 4.22 -6.76 14.82
C GLU A 254 3.08 -7.67 14.38
N ALA A 255 1.86 -7.39 14.86
CA ALA A 255 0.66 -8.15 14.45
C ALA A 255 0.45 -8.08 12.93
N GLY A 256 0.56 -6.89 12.33
CA GLY A 256 0.37 -6.69 10.89
C GLY A 256 1.43 -7.37 10.05
N ASN A 257 2.70 -7.23 10.43
CA ASN A 257 3.82 -7.83 9.70
C ASN A 257 3.80 -9.36 9.77
N MET A 258 3.53 -9.92 10.97
CA MET A 258 3.39 -11.37 11.15
C MET A 258 2.20 -11.92 10.36
N LEU A 259 1.05 -11.25 10.37
CA LEU A 259 -0.13 -11.67 9.61
C LEU A 259 0.16 -11.66 8.10
N ALA A 260 0.68 -10.56 7.56
CA ALA A 260 0.99 -10.45 6.14
C ALA A 260 2.01 -11.51 5.69
N LYS A 261 3.07 -11.74 6.47
CA LYS A 261 4.06 -12.79 6.19
C LYS A 261 3.48 -14.19 6.31
N SER A 262 2.64 -14.45 7.32
CA SER A 262 1.98 -15.74 7.45
C SER A 262 1.11 -16.05 6.23
N LEU A 263 0.33 -15.10 5.74
CA LEU A 263 -0.46 -15.27 4.53
C LEU A 263 0.43 -15.50 3.30
N SER A 264 1.54 -14.76 3.17
CA SER A 264 2.45 -14.92 2.02
C SER A 264 3.17 -16.26 2.03
N PHE A 265 3.76 -16.66 3.16
CA PHE A 265 4.62 -17.84 3.22
C PHE A 265 3.87 -19.14 3.50
N LEU A 266 2.75 -19.09 4.22
CA LEU A 266 1.96 -20.28 4.58
C LEU A 266 0.75 -20.48 3.68
N ALA A 267 0.11 -19.41 3.23
CA ALA A 267 -1.09 -19.48 2.40
C ALA A 267 -0.84 -19.15 0.92
N GLY A 268 0.41 -18.87 0.51
CA GLY A 268 0.76 -18.56 -0.87
C GLY A 268 0.18 -17.25 -1.40
N ALA A 269 -0.15 -16.32 -0.50
CA ALA A 269 -0.65 -15.01 -0.91
C ALA A 269 0.44 -14.15 -1.53
N ALA A 270 0.10 -13.42 -2.59
CA ALA A 270 0.93 -12.35 -3.10
C ALA A 270 0.58 -11.02 -2.39
N ALA A 271 1.59 -10.18 -2.11
CA ALA A 271 1.45 -8.98 -1.30
C ALA A 271 2.01 -7.75 -2.02
N ALA A 272 1.16 -6.84 -2.51
CA ALA A 272 1.58 -5.55 -3.02
C ALA A 272 1.71 -4.54 -1.88
N GLY A 273 2.86 -3.87 -1.76
CA GLY A 273 3.13 -2.88 -0.71
C GLY A 273 3.01 -1.45 -1.22
N ILE A 274 2.29 -0.61 -0.49
CA ILE A 274 2.13 0.83 -0.79
C ILE A 274 2.17 1.66 0.49
N VAL A 275 2.84 2.81 0.45
CA VAL A 275 2.81 3.81 1.53
C VAL A 275 1.92 4.98 1.11
N LEU A 276 1.08 5.40 2.01
CA LEU A 276 0.06 6.45 1.85
C LEU A 276 0.23 7.53 2.92
N GLY A 277 -0.55 8.61 2.83
CA GLY A 277 -0.46 9.75 3.75
C GLY A 277 0.57 10.81 3.34
N ALA A 278 1.47 10.51 2.40
CA ALA A 278 2.34 11.50 1.77
C ALA A 278 1.64 12.18 0.58
N ARG A 279 2.28 13.21 -0.01
CA ARG A 279 1.73 13.93 -1.19
C ARG A 279 1.47 13.01 -2.38
N VAL A 280 2.26 11.95 -2.54
CA VAL A 280 2.10 10.94 -3.59
C VAL A 280 2.17 9.54 -3.00
N PRO A 281 1.62 8.50 -3.68
CA PRO A 281 1.83 7.11 -3.26
C PRO A 281 3.31 6.73 -3.37
N ILE A 282 3.78 5.89 -2.43
CA ILE A 282 5.17 5.43 -2.42
C ILE A 282 5.19 3.91 -2.56
N ILE A 283 5.80 3.43 -3.63
CA ILE A 283 5.97 2.01 -3.92
C ILE A 283 7.15 1.50 -3.08
N LEU A 284 6.83 0.70 -2.07
CA LEU A 284 7.84 0.01 -1.26
C LEU A 284 7.88 -1.47 -1.64
N THR A 285 8.90 -1.84 -2.41
CA THR A 285 9.17 -3.24 -2.74
C THR A 285 10.38 -3.74 -1.96
N SER A 286 10.33 -5.03 -1.60
CA SER A 286 11.47 -5.74 -0.99
C SER A 286 12.32 -6.39 -2.08
N ARG A 287 13.60 -6.63 -1.78
CA ARG A 287 14.49 -7.44 -2.66
C ARG A 287 13.98 -8.88 -2.82
N ALA A 288 13.25 -9.37 -1.81
CA ALA A 288 12.67 -10.72 -1.81
C ALA A 288 11.32 -10.79 -2.56
N ASP A 289 10.77 -9.67 -3.03
CA ASP A 289 9.47 -9.65 -3.69
C ASP A 289 9.53 -10.28 -5.08
N SER A 290 8.51 -11.08 -5.40
CA SER A 290 8.34 -11.66 -6.72
C SER A 290 8.06 -10.57 -7.77
N VAL A 291 8.26 -10.91 -9.03
CA VAL A 291 7.89 -10.07 -10.17
C VAL A 291 6.40 -9.69 -10.11
N ILE A 292 5.53 -10.63 -9.76
CA ILE A 292 4.07 -10.43 -9.62
C ILE A 292 3.79 -9.35 -8.57
N THR A 293 4.42 -9.43 -7.41
CA THR A 293 4.28 -8.46 -6.31
C THR A 293 4.70 -7.05 -6.74
N ARG A 294 5.84 -6.92 -7.45
CA ARG A 294 6.31 -5.61 -7.92
C ARG A 294 5.38 -4.99 -8.94
N ARG A 295 4.89 -5.77 -9.91
CA ARG A 295 3.88 -5.32 -10.88
C ARG A 295 2.62 -4.83 -10.18
N ALA A 296 2.12 -5.62 -9.22
CA ALA A 296 0.92 -5.27 -8.45
C ALA A 296 1.12 -3.99 -7.64
N SER A 297 2.30 -3.79 -7.01
CA SER A 297 2.60 -2.54 -6.28
C SER A 297 2.60 -1.32 -7.20
N CYS A 298 3.15 -1.43 -8.41
CA CYS A 298 3.09 -0.37 -9.42
C CYS A 298 1.66 -0.11 -9.90
N ALA A 299 0.86 -1.16 -10.13
CA ALA A 299 -0.53 -1.03 -10.51
C ALA A 299 -1.37 -0.34 -9.42
N VAL A 300 -1.18 -0.73 -8.16
CA VAL A 300 -1.83 -0.07 -7.00
C VAL A 300 -1.46 1.41 -6.94
N ALA A 301 -0.18 1.76 -7.11
CA ALA A 301 0.26 3.15 -7.11
C ALA A 301 -0.36 3.95 -8.28
N SER A 302 -0.49 3.35 -9.46
CA SER A 302 -1.14 3.95 -10.62
C SER A 302 -2.62 4.26 -10.35
N LEU A 303 -3.36 3.31 -9.77
CA LEU A 303 -4.77 3.50 -9.40
C LEU A 303 -4.94 4.60 -8.33
N VAL A 304 -4.06 4.64 -7.32
CA VAL A 304 -4.07 5.69 -6.29
C VAL A 304 -3.75 7.07 -6.88
N ALA A 305 -2.76 7.16 -7.77
CA ALA A 305 -2.41 8.42 -8.42
C ALA A 305 -3.57 8.95 -9.28
N ASP A 306 -4.22 8.07 -10.04
CA ASP A 306 -5.40 8.43 -10.85
C ASP A 306 -6.58 8.91 -9.99
N ALA A 307 -6.88 8.22 -8.88
CA ALA A 307 -7.91 8.65 -7.94
C ALA A 307 -7.62 10.06 -7.38
N ARG A 308 -6.36 10.37 -7.09
CA ARG A 308 -5.94 11.71 -6.63
C ARG A 308 -6.08 12.77 -7.73
N ARG A 309 -5.72 12.46 -8.98
CA ARG A 309 -5.93 13.36 -10.13
C ARG A 309 -7.40 13.74 -10.26
N LYS A 310 -8.29 12.74 -10.17
CA LYS A 310 -9.75 12.93 -10.25
C LYS A 310 -10.29 13.77 -9.09
N SER A 311 -9.83 13.53 -7.87
CA SER A 311 -10.23 14.31 -6.69
C SER A 311 -9.74 15.76 -6.79
N ALA A 312 -8.52 16.00 -7.26
CA ALA A 312 -8.00 17.35 -7.46
C ALA A 312 -8.78 18.11 -8.54
N ALA A 313 -9.12 17.44 -9.64
CA ALA A 313 -9.94 18.04 -10.70
C ALA A 313 -11.36 18.38 -10.22
N ALA A 314 -11.98 17.51 -9.40
CA ALA A 314 -13.30 17.75 -8.83
C ALA A 314 -13.33 18.92 -7.81
N ALA A 315 -12.22 19.19 -7.13
CA ALA A 315 -12.10 20.29 -6.18
C ALA A 315 -11.92 21.68 -6.86
N LEU A 316 -11.70 21.71 -8.18
CA LEU A 316 -11.56 22.93 -8.97
C LEU A 316 -12.87 23.34 -9.67
N LEU A 317 -13.89 22.53 -9.64
CA LEU A 317 -15.24 22.77 -10.17
C LEU A 317 -16.21 23.21 -9.08
#